data_1161be9776f858d02b844171195bbcd8
#
_entry.id   1161be9776f858d02b844171195bbcd8
#
_cell.length_a   1.000
_cell.length_b   1.000
_cell.length_c   1.000
_cell.angle_alpha   90.00
_cell.angle_beta   90.00
_cell.angle_gamma   90.00
#
_symmetry.space_group_name_H-M   'P 1'
#
loop_
_entity.id
_entity.type
_entity.pdbx_description
1 polymer ?
#
loop_
_entity_poly.entity_id
_entity_poly.type
_entity_poly.pdbx_seq_one_letter_code
_entity_poly.pdbx_strand_id
1 'polypeptide(L)'
;MAANVKTYKLLCEYRFKPILLFYDAKNQIGHALFKDYKHWSHDGLRINLNNFENRSVLAIDHNRLALEFDIPDSYDEFRTEFERAFKEYTKRVKIENYLRCGLRTQSMIPVEMHFSELTKITEGKFLSHEKELLQIVGNQVDDYQYNVVSEREGFKIHVICGPVVKEEIGRWYQPAKLILDPGQEPKPIKYPDVAFFIDCDCYVENPESDMWENFLDRATRLITSMNNAINEYIWR
;
A
#
# COMPACT_ATOMS: atom_id res chain seq x y z
N MET A 1 -6.09 -18.66 -18.47
CA MET A 1 -4.80 -17.96 -18.42
C MET A 1 -4.78 -17.13 -17.15
N ALA A 2 -3.74 -17.25 -16.32
CA ALA A 2 -3.63 -16.38 -15.15
C ALA A 2 -3.50 -14.91 -15.61
N ALA A 3 -4.40 -14.06 -15.16
CA ALA A 3 -4.34 -12.64 -15.46
C ALA A 3 -3.16 -12.00 -14.68
N ASN A 4 -2.57 -10.94 -15.23
CA ASN A 4 -1.46 -10.27 -14.54
C ASN A 4 -1.98 -9.49 -13.33
N VAL A 5 -1.37 -9.70 -12.16
CA VAL A 5 -1.59 -8.86 -10.99
C VAL A 5 -1.05 -7.46 -11.26
N LYS A 6 -1.88 -6.44 -11.15
CA LYS A 6 -1.48 -5.04 -11.32
C LYS A 6 -1.53 -4.32 -9.97
N THR A 7 -0.41 -3.73 -9.57
CA THR A 7 -0.36 -2.89 -8.36
C THR A 7 -0.88 -1.49 -8.66
N TYR A 8 -1.82 -1.03 -7.84
CA TYR A 8 -2.43 0.31 -7.93
C TYR A 8 -1.90 1.26 -6.86
N LYS A 9 -1.40 0.73 -5.74
CA LYS A 9 -0.83 1.52 -4.66
C LYS A 9 0.33 0.81 -4.00
N LEU A 10 1.37 1.60 -3.69
CA LEU A 10 2.43 1.25 -2.75
C LEU A 10 2.45 2.31 -1.65
N LEU A 11 2.49 1.90 -0.40
CA LEU A 11 2.65 2.76 0.76
C LEU A 11 3.69 2.13 1.69
N CYS A 12 4.84 2.76 1.83
CA CYS A 12 5.81 2.41 2.87
C CYS A 12 5.78 3.44 3.99
N GLU A 13 5.75 2.97 5.22
CA GLU A 13 5.74 3.82 6.39
C GLU A 13 6.68 3.29 7.46
N TYR A 14 7.60 4.15 7.90
CA TYR A 14 8.40 3.92 9.10
C TYR A 14 7.93 4.85 10.21
N ARG A 15 7.56 4.25 11.35
CA ARG A 15 7.20 4.97 12.58
C ARG A 15 8.30 4.77 13.63
N PHE A 16 8.60 5.81 14.35
CA PHE A 16 9.62 5.83 15.38
C PHE A 16 9.18 6.70 16.57
N LYS A 17 9.89 6.62 17.69
CA LYS A 17 9.60 7.51 18.82
C LYS A 17 9.75 8.96 18.42
N PRO A 18 8.92 9.88 18.95
CA PRO A 18 8.99 11.30 18.62
C PRO A 18 10.40 11.88 18.85
N ILE A 19 10.89 12.63 17.88
CA ILE A 19 12.24 13.21 17.87
C ILE A 19 12.15 14.73 17.81
N LEU A 20 12.48 15.39 18.90
CA LEU A 20 12.39 16.87 19.02
C LEU A 20 13.30 17.57 18.01
N LEU A 21 14.49 17.04 17.73
CA LEU A 21 15.45 17.60 16.77
C LEU A 21 14.88 17.75 15.35
N PHE A 22 13.80 17.03 15.02
CA PHE A 22 13.09 17.17 13.74
C PHE A 22 12.64 18.62 13.50
N TYR A 23 12.16 19.32 14.53
CA TYR A 23 11.66 20.68 14.38
C TYR A 23 12.74 21.68 13.95
N ASP A 24 13.98 21.47 14.36
CA ASP A 24 15.12 22.28 13.93
C ASP A 24 15.61 21.89 12.53
N ALA A 25 15.51 20.61 12.17
CA ALA A 25 16.01 20.07 10.91
C ALA A 25 14.99 20.09 9.76
N LYS A 26 13.68 20.22 10.03
CA LYS A 26 12.59 19.99 9.06
C LYS A 26 12.73 20.81 7.78
N ASN A 27 13.10 22.09 7.88
CA ASN A 27 13.26 22.97 6.72
C ASN A 27 14.44 22.51 5.82
N GLN A 28 15.53 22.04 6.43
CA GLN A 28 16.67 21.51 5.70
C GLN A 28 16.33 20.18 5.01
N ILE A 29 15.54 19.31 5.66
CA ILE A 29 15.05 18.06 5.08
C ILE A 29 14.15 18.38 3.89
N GLY A 30 13.15 19.25 4.09
CA GLY A 30 12.23 19.67 3.02
C GLY A 30 12.97 20.27 1.82
N HIS A 31 13.93 21.16 2.07
CA HIS A 31 14.71 21.80 1.00
C HIS A 31 15.58 20.79 0.22
N ALA A 32 16.16 19.80 0.89
CA ALA A 32 16.96 18.77 0.24
C ALA A 32 16.13 17.87 -0.69
N LEU A 33 14.86 17.65 -0.34
CA LEU A 33 13.96 16.77 -1.09
C LEU A 33 13.11 17.54 -2.13
N PHE A 34 12.94 18.85 -1.97
CA PHE A 34 12.06 19.68 -2.80
C PHE A 34 12.39 19.66 -4.30
N LYS A 35 13.61 19.37 -4.69
CA LYS A 35 14.03 19.34 -6.12
C LYS A 35 13.17 18.38 -6.95
N ASP A 36 12.70 17.30 -6.34
CA ASP A 36 11.96 16.23 -6.99
C ASP A 36 10.45 16.32 -6.74
N TYR A 37 10.02 17.25 -5.87
CA TYR A 37 8.64 17.48 -5.50
C TYR A 37 8.26 18.92 -5.78
N LYS A 38 7.49 19.15 -6.83
CA LYS A 38 7.12 20.51 -7.26
C LYS A 38 6.12 21.21 -6.34
N HIS A 39 5.40 20.43 -5.53
CA HIS A 39 4.35 20.93 -4.64
C HIS A 39 4.56 20.45 -3.23
N TRP A 40 4.27 21.31 -2.26
CA TRP A 40 4.43 20.99 -0.86
C TRP A 40 3.42 21.73 0.01
N SER A 41 3.10 21.14 1.14
CA SER A 41 2.37 21.82 2.24
C SER A 41 3.00 21.44 3.57
N HIS A 42 2.77 22.29 4.58
CA HIS A 42 3.09 21.94 5.95
C HIS A 42 2.00 22.48 6.90
N ASP A 43 1.77 21.77 7.98
CA ASP A 43 0.82 22.14 9.04
C ASP A 43 1.52 22.47 10.38
N GLY A 44 2.81 22.75 10.37
CA GLY A 44 3.64 22.97 11.54
C GLY A 44 4.26 21.68 12.10
N LEU A 45 3.58 20.56 12.00
CA LEU A 45 4.02 19.25 12.50
C LEU A 45 4.58 18.35 11.40
N ARG A 46 4.08 18.50 10.19
CA ARG A 46 4.37 17.63 9.04
C ARG A 46 4.74 18.44 7.81
N ILE A 47 5.61 17.87 6.99
CA ILE A 47 5.85 18.30 5.61
C ILE A 47 5.24 17.23 4.69
N ASN A 48 4.40 17.64 3.75
CA ASN A 48 3.92 16.80 2.67
C ASN A 48 4.51 17.34 1.36
N LEU A 49 5.20 16.47 0.64
CA LEU A 49 5.82 16.75 -0.66
C LEU A 49 5.08 15.92 -1.71
N ASN A 50 4.74 16.54 -2.84
CA ASN A 50 3.92 15.91 -3.87
C ASN A 50 4.62 15.97 -5.23
N ASN A 51 4.62 14.83 -5.93
CA ASN A 51 5.03 14.73 -7.31
C ASN A 51 3.85 14.20 -8.15
N PHE A 52 3.37 15.03 -9.10
CA PHE A 52 2.24 14.65 -9.95
C PHE A 52 2.62 13.71 -11.08
N GLU A 53 3.88 13.74 -11.51
CA GLU A 53 4.33 12.95 -12.65
C GLU A 53 4.26 11.46 -12.32
N ASN A 54 4.75 11.08 -11.14
CA ASN A 54 4.69 9.71 -10.64
C ASN A 54 3.61 9.48 -9.58
N ARG A 55 2.73 10.47 -9.34
CA ARG A 55 1.61 10.39 -8.39
C ARG A 55 2.04 9.99 -6.98
N SER A 56 3.16 10.57 -6.51
CA SER A 56 3.68 10.26 -5.19
C SER A 56 3.41 11.37 -4.17
N VAL A 57 3.25 10.94 -2.92
CA VAL A 57 3.14 11.80 -1.74
C VAL A 57 4.13 11.31 -0.70
N LEU A 58 5.10 12.15 -0.34
CA LEU A 58 6.02 11.91 0.75
C LEU A 58 5.59 12.73 1.96
N ALA A 59 5.22 12.07 3.05
CA ALA A 59 4.86 12.68 4.32
C ALA A 59 5.96 12.46 5.35
N ILE A 60 6.44 13.55 5.96
CA ILE A 60 7.54 13.53 6.93
C ILE A 60 7.13 14.32 8.16
N ASP A 61 7.26 13.72 9.33
CA ASP A 61 7.06 14.39 10.61
C ASP A 61 8.06 13.90 11.68
N HIS A 62 7.88 14.35 12.91
CA HIS A 62 8.80 14.07 14.03
C HIS A 62 8.80 12.62 14.52
N ASN A 63 7.87 11.79 14.06
CA ASN A 63 7.75 10.38 14.45
C ASN A 63 7.41 9.44 13.29
N ARG A 64 7.44 9.95 12.04
CA ARG A 64 7.04 9.19 10.88
C ARG A 64 7.70 9.69 9.59
N LEU A 65 8.03 8.74 8.72
CA LEU A 65 8.31 8.96 7.31
C LEU A 65 7.45 7.99 6.52
N ALA A 66 6.65 8.49 5.59
CA ALA A 66 5.79 7.68 4.74
C ALA A 66 5.85 8.15 3.30
N LEU A 67 5.97 7.21 2.37
CA LEU A 67 5.89 7.44 0.92
C LEU A 67 4.74 6.63 0.35
N GLU A 68 3.89 7.28 -0.41
CA GLU A 68 2.74 6.70 -1.09
C GLU A 68 2.86 6.95 -2.60
N PHE A 69 2.72 5.90 -3.40
CA PHE A 69 2.63 5.96 -4.87
C PHE A 69 1.31 5.38 -5.33
N ASP A 70 0.64 6.12 -6.21
CA ASP A 70 -0.50 5.60 -6.99
C ASP A 70 -0.02 5.15 -8.36
N ILE A 71 -0.43 3.92 -8.74
CA ILE A 71 -0.09 3.31 -10.03
C ILE A 71 1.42 3.37 -10.29
N PRO A 72 2.23 2.73 -9.45
CA PRO A 72 3.68 2.73 -9.61
C PRO A 72 4.07 2.06 -10.94
N ASP A 73 4.99 2.68 -11.68
CA ASP A 73 5.55 2.09 -12.89
C ASP A 73 6.47 0.90 -12.54
N SER A 74 7.20 1.03 -11.44
CA SER A 74 8.03 -0.05 -10.91
C SER A 74 8.17 0.04 -9.39
N TYR A 75 8.46 -1.11 -8.79
CA TYR A 75 8.83 -1.15 -7.37
C TYR A 75 10.21 -0.50 -7.12
N ASP A 76 11.13 -0.63 -8.07
CA ASP A 76 12.49 -0.08 -7.93
C ASP A 76 12.49 1.45 -7.87
N GLU A 77 11.62 2.12 -8.63
CA GLU A 77 11.43 3.56 -8.54
C GLU A 77 10.94 3.96 -7.14
N PHE A 78 9.87 3.32 -6.68
CA PHE A 78 9.33 3.54 -5.34
C PHE A 78 10.38 3.33 -4.24
N ARG A 79 11.13 2.23 -4.32
CA ARG A 79 12.21 1.91 -3.39
C ARG A 79 13.28 2.98 -3.38
N THR A 80 13.77 3.35 -4.56
CA THR A 80 14.83 4.36 -4.71
C THR A 80 14.42 5.69 -4.09
N GLU A 81 13.18 6.09 -4.29
CA GLU A 81 12.66 7.33 -3.74
C GLU A 81 12.48 7.26 -2.21
N PHE A 82 11.96 6.15 -1.68
CA PHE A 82 11.86 5.96 -0.24
C PHE A 82 13.23 5.95 0.45
N GLU A 83 14.20 5.19 -0.07
CA GLU A 83 15.56 5.12 0.48
C GLU A 83 16.25 6.49 0.43
N ARG A 84 16.07 7.26 -0.64
CA ARG A 84 16.59 8.62 -0.75
C ARG A 84 15.98 9.54 0.31
N ALA A 85 14.66 9.54 0.46
CA ALA A 85 13.98 10.34 1.47
C ALA A 85 14.40 9.96 2.89
N PHE A 86 14.49 8.67 3.15
CA PHE A 86 14.94 8.13 4.43
C PHE A 86 16.39 8.52 4.75
N LYS A 87 17.28 8.45 3.77
CA LYS A 87 18.68 8.89 3.89
C LYS A 87 18.79 10.38 4.20
N GLU A 88 18.01 11.22 3.52
CA GLU A 88 18.00 12.67 3.77
C GLU A 88 17.44 13.02 5.15
N TYR A 89 16.45 12.25 5.64
CA TYR A 89 15.94 12.36 7.01
C TYR A 89 17.04 11.99 8.02
N THR A 90 17.62 10.79 7.91
CA THR A 90 18.58 10.24 8.88
C THR A 90 19.93 10.95 8.94
N LYS A 91 20.33 11.64 7.87
CA LYS A 91 21.50 12.54 7.90
C LYS A 91 21.37 13.68 8.93
N ARG A 92 20.14 14.10 9.24
CA ARG A 92 19.85 15.27 10.08
C ARG A 92 19.22 14.91 11.40
N VAL A 93 18.53 13.77 11.44
CA VAL A 93 17.75 13.33 12.60
C VAL A 93 18.10 11.88 12.90
N LYS A 94 18.73 11.63 14.05
CA LYS A 94 19.06 10.27 14.47
C LYS A 94 17.82 9.55 14.98
N ILE A 95 17.46 8.44 14.34
CA ILE A 95 16.39 7.55 14.80
C ILE A 95 17.00 6.49 15.71
N GLU A 96 16.58 6.43 16.95
CA GLU A 96 17.10 5.45 17.93
C GLU A 96 16.18 4.24 18.09
N ASN A 97 14.88 4.44 17.91
CA ASN A 97 13.87 3.40 18.17
C ASN A 97 12.79 3.43 17.11
N TYR A 98 12.74 2.41 16.29
CA TYR A 98 11.64 2.16 15.38
C TYR A 98 10.49 1.47 16.13
N LEU A 99 9.27 1.94 15.90
CA LEU A 99 8.05 1.36 16.46
C LEU A 99 7.36 0.46 15.45
N ARG A 100 7.44 0.81 14.16
CA ARG A 100 6.85 0.03 13.08
C ARG A 100 7.54 0.33 11.76
N CYS A 101 7.81 -0.71 10.99
CA CYS A 101 8.08 -0.61 9.55
C CYS A 101 6.99 -1.36 8.81
N GLY A 102 6.33 -0.72 7.86
CA GLY A 102 5.22 -1.31 7.12
C GLY A 102 5.27 -1.01 5.63
N LEU A 103 4.90 -2.00 4.81
CA LEU A 103 4.66 -1.88 3.38
C LEU A 103 3.25 -2.39 3.08
N ARG A 104 2.39 -1.51 2.58
CA ARG A 104 1.05 -1.86 2.13
C ARG A 104 0.98 -1.76 0.62
N THR A 105 0.38 -2.77 0.00
CA THR A 105 0.11 -2.77 -1.43
C THR A 105 -1.38 -2.96 -1.66
N GLN A 106 -1.91 -2.26 -2.66
CA GLN A 106 -3.25 -2.53 -3.18
C GLN A 106 -3.12 -2.93 -4.64
N SER A 107 -3.57 -4.12 -4.94
CA SER A 107 -3.43 -4.75 -6.26
C SER A 107 -4.78 -5.26 -6.76
N MET A 108 -4.92 -5.36 -8.08
CA MET A 108 -6.10 -5.93 -8.73
C MET A 108 -5.67 -6.94 -9.78
N ILE A 109 -6.45 -8.00 -9.88
CA ILE A 109 -6.40 -8.99 -10.94
C ILE A 109 -7.59 -8.71 -11.85
N PRO A 110 -7.41 -8.00 -12.98
CA PRO A 110 -8.51 -7.71 -13.90
C PRO A 110 -9.01 -8.98 -14.56
N VAL A 111 -10.33 -9.09 -14.74
CA VAL A 111 -10.97 -10.26 -15.37
C VAL A 111 -11.97 -9.82 -16.43
N GLU A 112 -12.07 -10.61 -17.51
CA GLU A 112 -13.03 -10.40 -18.58
C GLU A 112 -14.24 -11.35 -18.40
N MET A 113 -14.95 -11.19 -17.27
CA MET A 113 -16.15 -11.97 -16.95
C MET A 113 -17.14 -11.14 -16.13
N HIS A 114 -18.36 -11.64 -15.98
CA HIS A 114 -19.33 -10.99 -15.12
C HIS A 114 -18.95 -11.10 -13.63
N PHE A 115 -19.28 -10.09 -12.84
CA PHE A 115 -19.02 -10.07 -11.41
C PHE A 115 -19.57 -11.31 -10.69
N SER A 116 -20.80 -11.71 -11.01
CA SER A 116 -21.44 -12.91 -10.44
C SER A 116 -20.69 -14.22 -10.76
N GLU A 117 -20.00 -14.30 -11.90
CA GLU A 117 -19.16 -15.45 -12.25
C GLU A 117 -17.88 -15.47 -11.39
N LEU A 118 -17.22 -14.31 -11.29
CA LEU A 118 -16.03 -14.16 -10.43
C LEU A 118 -16.38 -14.52 -8.98
N THR A 119 -17.49 -13.97 -8.45
CA THR A 119 -17.95 -14.26 -7.09
C THR A 119 -18.13 -15.77 -6.86
N LYS A 120 -18.81 -16.49 -7.78
CA LYS A 120 -19.01 -17.95 -7.68
C LYS A 120 -17.71 -18.74 -7.71
N ILE A 121 -16.78 -18.38 -8.59
CA ILE A 121 -15.48 -19.05 -8.69
C ILE A 121 -14.70 -18.87 -7.38
N THR A 122 -14.63 -17.65 -6.89
CA THR A 122 -13.85 -17.30 -5.71
C THR A 122 -14.55 -17.73 -4.40
N GLU A 123 -15.87 -17.69 -4.33
CA GLU A 123 -16.67 -18.28 -3.23
C GLU A 123 -16.31 -19.75 -3.03
N GLY A 124 -16.34 -20.55 -4.11
CA GLY A 124 -15.98 -21.96 -4.05
C GLY A 124 -14.56 -22.24 -3.56
N LYS A 125 -13.65 -21.28 -3.68
CA LYS A 125 -12.25 -21.36 -3.24
C LYS A 125 -12.06 -20.89 -1.79
N PHE A 126 -12.61 -19.74 -1.45
CA PHE A 126 -12.35 -19.09 -0.17
C PHE A 126 -13.38 -19.43 0.91
N LEU A 127 -14.62 -19.75 0.54
CA LEU A 127 -15.72 -20.01 1.46
C LEU A 127 -16.23 -21.45 1.45
N SER A 128 -15.54 -22.37 0.76
CA SER A 128 -16.00 -23.77 0.59
C SER A 128 -16.22 -24.53 1.91
N HIS A 129 -15.57 -24.12 2.98
CA HIS A 129 -15.68 -24.74 4.30
C HIS A 129 -16.72 -24.05 5.22
N GLU A 130 -17.27 -22.92 4.80
CA GLU A 130 -18.18 -22.09 5.60
C GLU A 130 -19.66 -22.36 5.29
N LYS A 131 -20.01 -23.55 4.79
CA LYS A 131 -21.37 -23.91 4.39
C LYS A 131 -22.40 -23.74 5.51
N GLU A 132 -22.05 -24.05 6.74
CA GLU A 132 -22.95 -23.90 7.89
C GLU A 132 -23.19 -22.41 8.19
N LEU A 133 -22.15 -21.56 8.13
CA LEU A 133 -22.29 -20.13 8.31
C LEU A 133 -23.16 -19.50 7.20
N LEU A 134 -22.95 -19.91 5.95
CA LEU A 134 -23.76 -19.43 4.83
C LEU A 134 -25.22 -19.80 4.98
N GLN A 135 -25.56 -20.98 5.56
CA GLN A 135 -26.95 -21.35 5.85
C GLN A 135 -27.59 -20.45 6.93
N ILE A 136 -26.78 -19.91 7.85
CA ILE A 136 -27.26 -19.01 8.92
C ILE A 136 -27.53 -17.60 8.36
N VAL A 137 -26.61 -17.07 7.52
CA VAL A 137 -26.68 -15.69 7.03
C VAL A 137 -27.48 -15.53 5.73
N GLY A 138 -27.55 -16.59 4.91
CA GLY A 138 -28.31 -16.60 3.65
C GLY A 138 -27.86 -17.73 2.73
N ASN A 139 -28.73 -18.12 1.80
CA ASN A 139 -28.47 -19.24 0.88
C ASN A 139 -27.71 -18.81 -0.39
N GLN A 140 -27.50 -17.53 -0.61
CA GLN A 140 -26.84 -16.98 -1.76
C GLN A 140 -25.82 -15.92 -1.32
N VAL A 141 -24.61 -16.01 -1.87
CA VAL A 141 -23.57 -15.01 -1.68
C VAL A 141 -23.57 -14.07 -2.89
N ASP A 142 -23.98 -12.84 -2.68
CA ASP A 142 -23.97 -11.81 -3.72
C ASP A 142 -22.60 -11.11 -3.80
N ASP A 143 -21.95 -10.97 -2.64
CA ASP A 143 -20.61 -10.38 -2.48
C ASP A 143 -19.94 -10.87 -1.20
N TYR A 144 -18.62 -10.90 -1.16
CA TYR A 144 -17.87 -11.26 0.05
C TYR A 144 -16.50 -10.60 0.12
N GLN A 145 -15.97 -10.52 1.33
CA GLN A 145 -14.63 -10.05 1.63
C GLN A 145 -13.93 -11.06 2.52
N TYR A 146 -12.76 -11.52 2.10
CA TYR A 146 -11.90 -12.38 2.90
C TYR A 146 -10.88 -11.51 3.63
N ASN A 147 -10.80 -11.66 4.96
CA ASN A 147 -9.91 -10.87 5.81
C ASN A 147 -9.11 -11.81 6.71
N VAL A 148 -7.78 -11.77 6.59
CA VAL A 148 -6.86 -12.61 7.34
C VAL A 148 -5.72 -11.82 7.91
N VAL A 149 -5.44 -12.07 9.20
CA VAL A 149 -4.21 -11.61 9.86
C VAL A 149 -3.39 -12.84 10.18
N SER A 150 -2.14 -12.85 9.74
CA SER A 150 -1.22 -13.96 9.91
C SER A 150 0.20 -13.47 10.23
N GLU A 151 1.08 -14.41 10.56
CA GLU A 151 2.51 -14.14 10.75
C GLU A 151 3.33 -15.08 9.86
N ARG A 152 4.32 -14.52 9.17
CA ARG A 152 5.24 -15.28 8.33
C ARG A 152 6.61 -14.60 8.28
N GLU A 153 7.67 -15.37 8.50
CA GLU A 153 9.06 -14.90 8.43
C GLU A 153 9.37 -13.69 9.35
N GLY A 154 8.63 -13.57 10.48
CA GLY A 154 8.74 -12.46 11.42
C GLY A 154 7.95 -11.20 11.01
N PHE A 155 7.16 -11.26 9.94
CA PHE A 155 6.25 -10.20 9.52
C PHE A 155 4.83 -10.51 9.99
N LYS A 156 4.14 -9.51 10.50
CA LYS A 156 2.69 -9.51 10.58
C LYS A 156 2.12 -9.14 9.21
N ILE A 157 1.16 -9.90 8.73
CA ILE A 157 0.58 -9.75 7.41
C ILE A 157 -0.93 -9.66 7.58
N HIS A 158 -1.50 -8.57 7.09
CA HIS A 158 -2.94 -8.39 7.02
C HIS A 158 -3.35 -8.36 5.54
N VAL A 159 -4.13 -9.34 5.12
CA VAL A 159 -4.66 -9.46 3.75
C VAL A 159 -6.15 -9.29 3.77
N ILE A 160 -6.63 -8.37 2.95
CA ILE A 160 -8.04 -8.19 2.65
C ILE A 160 -8.19 -8.42 1.14
N CYS A 161 -9.05 -9.37 0.74
CA CYS A 161 -9.25 -9.64 -0.68
C CYS A 161 -10.68 -10.08 -0.98
N GLY A 162 -11.10 -9.89 -2.24
CA GLY A 162 -12.42 -10.27 -2.71
C GLY A 162 -12.72 -9.76 -4.12
N PRO A 163 -13.82 -10.22 -4.73
CA PRO A 163 -14.29 -9.68 -5.99
C PRO A 163 -14.73 -8.21 -5.84
N VAL A 164 -14.56 -7.41 -6.89
CA VAL A 164 -14.91 -5.98 -6.88
C VAL A 164 -15.37 -5.54 -8.27
N VAL A 165 -16.37 -4.67 -8.32
CA VAL A 165 -16.77 -3.93 -9.53
C VAL A 165 -16.23 -2.51 -9.47
N LYS A 166 -16.03 -1.90 -10.64
CA LYS A 166 -15.46 -0.56 -10.80
C LYS A 166 -16.11 0.50 -9.94
N GLU A 167 -17.43 0.47 -9.81
CA GLU A 167 -18.24 1.42 -9.04
C GLU A 167 -17.96 1.36 -7.54
N GLU A 168 -17.46 0.22 -7.06
CA GLU A 168 -17.19 -0.03 -5.65
C GLU A 168 -15.71 0.12 -5.28
N ILE A 169 -14.83 0.21 -6.28
CA ILE A 169 -13.37 0.34 -6.04
C ILE A 169 -13.05 1.49 -5.07
N GLY A 170 -13.79 2.60 -5.14
CA GLY A 170 -13.61 3.73 -4.23
C GLY A 170 -13.82 3.42 -2.74
N ARG A 171 -14.49 2.30 -2.39
CA ARG A 171 -14.61 1.84 -1.00
C ARG A 171 -13.35 1.16 -0.49
N TRP A 172 -12.58 0.56 -1.39
CA TRP A 172 -11.42 -0.27 -1.10
C TRP A 172 -10.10 0.47 -1.33
N TYR A 173 -10.09 1.32 -2.34
CA TYR A 173 -8.94 2.05 -2.79
C TYR A 173 -9.18 3.56 -2.68
N GLN A 174 -8.32 4.24 -1.96
CA GLN A 174 -8.32 5.70 -1.88
C GLN A 174 -7.02 6.22 -2.51
N PRO A 175 -7.11 7.02 -3.58
CA PRO A 175 -5.94 7.63 -4.19
C PRO A 175 -5.19 8.52 -3.19
N ALA A 176 -3.88 8.68 -3.42
CA ALA A 176 -3.07 9.63 -2.69
C ALA A 176 -3.64 11.05 -2.81
N LYS A 177 -3.69 11.77 -1.69
CA LYS A 177 -4.16 13.16 -1.67
C LYS A 177 -3.09 14.09 -2.22
N LEU A 178 -3.06 14.25 -3.53
CA LEU A 178 -2.17 15.20 -4.19
C LEU A 178 -2.62 16.64 -3.92
N ILE A 179 -1.66 17.53 -3.67
CA ILE A 179 -1.89 18.97 -3.58
C ILE A 179 -1.80 19.50 -5.01
N LEU A 180 -2.90 20.06 -5.51
CA LEU A 180 -3.02 20.51 -6.89
C LEU A 180 -2.92 22.03 -6.96
N ASP A 181 -2.30 22.54 -8.01
CA ASP A 181 -2.41 23.96 -8.34
C ASP A 181 -3.85 24.30 -8.77
N PRO A 182 -4.30 25.54 -8.58
CA PRO A 182 -5.62 25.95 -9.03
C PRO A 182 -5.84 25.65 -10.52
N GLY A 183 -6.88 24.87 -10.81
CA GLY A 183 -7.23 24.45 -12.16
C GLY A 183 -6.51 23.22 -12.70
N GLN A 184 -5.64 22.58 -11.92
CA GLN A 184 -5.08 21.27 -12.26
C GLN A 184 -5.98 20.15 -11.72
N GLU A 185 -6.21 19.14 -12.57
CA GLU A 185 -6.85 17.90 -12.17
C GLU A 185 -5.89 16.73 -12.38
N PRO A 186 -5.79 15.79 -11.44
CA PRO A 186 -4.97 14.61 -11.65
C PRO A 186 -5.58 13.78 -12.80
N LYS A 187 -4.73 13.20 -13.64
CA LYS A 187 -5.22 12.24 -14.64
C LYS A 187 -6.07 11.18 -13.96
N PRO A 188 -7.27 10.86 -14.46
CA PRO A 188 -8.11 9.86 -13.84
C PRO A 188 -7.43 8.50 -13.84
N ILE A 189 -7.56 7.76 -12.74
CA ILE A 189 -7.11 6.38 -12.65
C ILE A 189 -8.09 5.50 -13.41
N LYS A 190 -7.58 4.67 -14.33
CA LYS A 190 -8.39 3.68 -15.05
C LYS A 190 -8.43 2.38 -14.26
N TYR A 191 -9.61 2.03 -13.80
CA TYR A 191 -9.86 0.76 -13.12
C TYR A 191 -10.48 -0.26 -14.09
N PRO A 192 -10.26 -1.58 -13.85
CA PRO A 192 -10.99 -2.62 -14.56
C PRO A 192 -12.47 -2.61 -14.17
N ASP A 193 -13.35 -3.04 -15.07
CA ASP A 193 -14.78 -3.09 -14.79
C ASP A 193 -15.11 -4.16 -13.74
N VAL A 194 -14.40 -5.30 -13.77
CA VAL A 194 -14.45 -6.37 -12.77
C VAL A 194 -13.01 -6.80 -12.43
N ALA A 195 -12.74 -7.01 -11.15
CA ALA A 195 -11.44 -7.50 -10.69
C ALA A 195 -11.56 -8.30 -9.40
N PHE A 196 -10.50 -9.05 -9.09
CA PHE A 196 -10.25 -9.54 -7.75
C PHE A 196 -9.25 -8.59 -7.07
N PHE A 197 -9.67 -7.94 -6.00
CA PHE A 197 -8.89 -6.96 -5.26
C PHE A 197 -8.09 -7.63 -4.16
N ILE A 198 -6.85 -7.18 -3.96
CA ILE A 198 -5.95 -7.64 -2.89
C ILE A 198 -5.32 -6.42 -2.23
N ASP A 199 -5.60 -6.24 -0.95
CA ASP A 199 -4.96 -5.27 -0.07
C ASP A 199 -4.09 -6.04 0.92
N CYS A 200 -2.79 -5.83 0.88
CA CYS A 200 -1.83 -6.52 1.72
C CYS A 200 -1.00 -5.50 2.51
N ASP A 201 -1.13 -5.50 3.82
CA ASP A 201 -0.29 -4.74 4.76
C ASP A 201 0.68 -5.70 5.44
N CYS A 202 1.97 -5.57 5.12
CA CYS A 202 3.06 -6.37 5.65
C CYS A 202 3.91 -5.48 6.56
N TYR A 203 4.04 -5.81 7.84
CA TYR A 203 4.73 -4.94 8.79
C TYR A 203 5.44 -5.70 9.91
N VAL A 204 6.38 -5.01 10.54
CA VAL A 204 7.08 -5.45 11.76
C VAL A 204 6.93 -4.37 12.81
N GLU A 205 6.59 -4.76 14.03
CA GLU A 205 6.55 -3.88 15.21
C GLU A 205 7.86 -3.99 15.99
N ASN A 206 8.39 -2.86 16.44
CA ASN A 206 9.63 -2.75 17.19
C ASN A 206 10.79 -3.55 16.54
N PRO A 207 11.08 -3.32 15.24
CA PRO A 207 12.07 -4.09 14.51
C PRO A 207 13.47 -3.92 15.12
N GLU A 208 14.23 -5.01 15.17
CA GLU A 208 15.67 -4.98 15.47
C GLU A 208 16.45 -4.30 14.33
N SER A 209 17.71 -3.94 14.60
CA SER A 209 18.52 -3.09 13.69
C SER A 209 18.66 -3.67 12.27
N ASP A 210 18.87 -4.95 12.13
CA ASP A 210 19.03 -5.64 10.85
C ASP A 210 17.71 -5.80 10.08
N MET A 211 16.58 -5.81 10.81
CA MET A 211 15.26 -5.98 10.24
C MET A 211 14.81 -4.75 9.47
N TRP A 212 14.99 -3.54 10.00
CA TRP A 212 14.54 -2.33 9.30
C TRP A 212 15.42 -1.98 8.09
N GLU A 213 16.70 -2.32 8.10
CA GLU A 213 17.62 -2.09 6.98
C GLU A 213 17.24 -2.87 5.72
N ASN A 214 16.76 -4.10 5.89
CA ASN A 214 16.36 -4.99 4.79
C ASN A 214 14.83 -5.13 4.64
N PHE A 215 14.09 -4.30 5.36
CA PHE A 215 12.63 -4.43 5.46
C PHE A 215 11.95 -4.38 4.08
N LEU A 216 12.25 -3.36 3.27
CA LEU A 216 11.58 -3.17 1.98
C LEU A 216 11.77 -4.36 1.04
N ASP A 217 12.99 -4.85 0.90
CA ASP A 217 13.29 -5.99 0.01
C ASP A 217 12.59 -7.27 0.46
N ARG A 218 12.59 -7.53 1.77
CA ARG A 218 11.95 -8.72 2.33
C ARG A 218 10.43 -8.64 2.21
N ALA A 219 9.84 -7.50 2.60
CA ALA A 219 8.39 -7.27 2.52
C ALA A 219 7.88 -7.34 1.07
N THR A 220 8.61 -6.75 0.12
CA THR A 220 8.24 -6.79 -1.30
C THR A 220 8.25 -8.22 -1.86
N ARG A 221 9.31 -8.98 -1.59
CA ARG A 221 9.38 -10.39 -2.03
C ARG A 221 8.22 -11.19 -1.47
N LEU A 222 7.91 -10.99 -0.18
CA LEU A 222 6.83 -11.70 0.49
C LEU A 222 5.47 -11.35 -0.12
N ILE A 223 5.16 -10.07 -0.28
CA ILE A 223 3.90 -9.59 -0.88
C ILE A 223 3.77 -10.06 -2.33
N THR A 224 4.82 -9.94 -3.14
CA THR A 224 4.80 -10.40 -4.55
C THR A 224 4.54 -11.90 -4.64
N SER A 225 5.22 -12.70 -3.81
CA SER A 225 5.00 -14.14 -3.73
C SER A 225 3.55 -14.48 -3.35
N MET A 226 2.99 -13.76 -2.38
CA MET A 226 1.61 -13.97 -1.94
C MET A 226 0.58 -13.56 -3.01
N ASN A 227 0.75 -12.41 -3.65
CA ASN A 227 -0.15 -11.97 -4.71
C ASN A 227 -0.17 -12.96 -5.88
N ASN A 228 0.99 -13.48 -6.27
CA ASN A 228 1.09 -14.50 -7.31
C ASN A 228 0.43 -15.82 -6.88
N ALA A 229 0.64 -16.25 -5.63
CA ALA A 229 0.04 -17.47 -5.11
C ALA A 229 -1.50 -17.35 -5.01
N ILE A 230 -2.03 -16.19 -4.60
CA ILE A 230 -3.48 -15.92 -4.59
C ILE A 230 -4.03 -15.97 -6.02
N ASN A 231 -3.36 -15.32 -6.97
CA ASN A 231 -3.75 -15.36 -8.38
C ASN A 231 -3.79 -16.80 -8.92
N GLU A 232 -2.73 -17.57 -8.69
CA GLU A 232 -2.72 -18.98 -9.09
C GLU A 232 -3.82 -19.80 -8.40
N TYR A 233 -4.09 -19.55 -7.12
CA TYR A 233 -5.11 -20.28 -6.36
C TYR A 233 -6.51 -20.05 -6.91
N ILE A 234 -6.83 -18.82 -7.34
CA ILE A 234 -8.11 -18.48 -7.94
C ILE A 234 -8.33 -19.26 -9.25
N TRP A 235 -7.28 -19.42 -10.07
CA TRP A 235 -7.41 -19.96 -11.43
C TRP A 235 -7.04 -21.45 -11.59
N ARG A 236 -6.64 -22.11 -10.53
CA ARG A 236 -6.49 -23.59 -10.50
C ARG A 236 -7.84 -24.26 -10.35
#